data_b70412450f3d20b54da567799fcfe63c
#
_entry.id   b70412450f3d20b54da567799fcfe63c
#
_cell.length_a   1.000
_cell.length_b   1.000
_cell.length_c   1.000
_cell.angle_alpha   90.00
_cell.angle_beta   90.00
_cell.angle_gamma   90.00
#
_symmetry.space_group_name_H-M   'P 1'
#
loop_
_entity.id
_entity.type
_entity.pdbx_description
1 polymer ?
#
loop_
_entity_poly.entity_id
_entity_poly.type
_entity_poly.pdbx_seq_one_letter_code
_entity_poly.pdbx_strand_id
1 'polypeptide(L)'
;MGRTLFGLGLLAGLLVLVCVQPLPVSAEGFGPFPVRNFQPIQQLVLSMPGDRAAVLKQGVVDVRVELAETASIFNDVGSQANVTMKFETLRSGVFLRYGATERWELALEVPTLYRNRGFMDGPIKAVEGATTGVAPARDALANTDYAFNISRGGRTIASGREGVVGLGDSTVMSKYQLLQEAAWMPTLSIRTALKLPTGDRGQFYGSGSPDFGLGLAAEKGFGGRWVVYGNLNGVVPTGRIAGQALHPTISGLLAVEYLWSDNLSFTTQLDYYSTPFHGVGTKVLDKGVVESVLGFSYRFTQRFLWQGYMVENLDFIRGSAADFTLSTLLTYRFEA
;
A
#
# COMPACT_ATOMS: atom_id res chain seq x y z
N MET A 1 11.88 1.64 30.52
CA MET A 1 10.58 0.99 30.81
C MET A 1 9.35 1.86 30.44
N GLY A 2 9.46 2.85 29.56
CA GLY A 2 8.38 3.79 29.19
C GLY A 2 7.90 3.70 27.73
N ARG A 3 8.34 2.71 26.93
CA ARG A 3 8.08 2.63 25.47
C ARG A 3 6.86 1.82 25.05
N THR A 4 6.15 1.17 25.96
CA THR A 4 5.03 0.25 25.66
C THR A 4 3.64 0.84 25.85
N LEU A 5 3.50 2.08 26.33
CA LEU A 5 2.19 2.64 26.68
C LEU A 5 1.49 3.45 25.58
N PHE A 6 2.22 3.95 24.58
CA PHE A 6 1.58 4.72 23.49
C PHE A 6 0.93 3.85 22.40
N GLY A 7 1.50 2.66 22.09
CA GLY A 7 0.92 1.72 21.14
C GLY A 7 -0.33 1.02 21.62
N LEU A 8 -0.51 0.86 22.94
CA LEU A 8 -1.70 0.22 23.52
C LEU A 8 -2.93 1.15 23.58
N GLY A 9 -2.74 2.45 23.58
CA GLY A 9 -3.84 3.43 23.61
C GLY A 9 -4.62 3.48 22.30
N LEU A 10 -3.99 3.24 21.16
CA LEU A 10 -4.64 3.21 19.82
C LEU A 10 -5.36 1.88 19.56
N LEU A 11 -4.86 0.77 20.10
CA LEU A 11 -5.51 -0.56 19.99
C LEU A 11 -6.73 -0.71 20.91
N ALA A 12 -6.73 -0.07 22.07
CA ALA A 12 -7.86 -0.11 23.01
C ALA A 12 -9.09 0.67 22.51
N GLY A 13 -8.91 1.65 21.63
CA GLY A 13 -10.02 2.40 21.02
C GLY A 13 -10.81 1.61 19.97
N LEU A 14 -10.25 0.52 19.43
CA LEU A 14 -10.85 -0.25 18.34
C LEU A 14 -11.77 -1.39 18.79
N LEU A 15 -11.76 -1.76 20.07
CA LEU A 15 -12.42 -2.99 20.57
C LEU A 15 -13.77 -2.76 21.29
N VAL A 16 -14.29 -1.54 21.39
CA VAL A 16 -15.48 -1.22 22.20
C VAL A 16 -16.77 -1.03 21.39
N LEU A 17 -16.84 -1.33 20.09
CA LEU A 17 -18.03 -1.03 19.28
C LEU A 17 -18.63 -2.23 18.53
N VAL A 18 -18.97 -3.30 19.23
CA VAL A 18 -19.72 -4.44 18.65
C VAL A 18 -21.01 -4.73 19.40
N CYS A 19 -21.81 -3.74 19.66
CA CYS A 19 -23.22 -3.94 20.07
C CYS A 19 -24.10 -2.78 19.60
N VAL A 20 -24.20 -2.55 18.31
CA VAL A 20 -25.24 -1.67 17.75
C VAL A 20 -26.14 -2.50 16.87
N GLN A 21 -27.44 -2.48 17.20
CA GLN A 21 -28.47 -3.15 16.41
C GLN A 21 -28.45 -2.65 14.97
N PRO A 22 -28.68 -3.51 13.97
CA PRO A 22 -28.65 -3.12 12.57
C PRO A 22 -29.84 -2.21 12.25
N LEU A 23 -29.56 -0.93 12.05
CA LEU A 23 -30.51 -0.05 11.38
C LEU A 23 -30.38 -0.23 9.86
N PRO A 24 -31.51 -0.30 9.13
CA PRO A 24 -31.49 -0.57 7.70
C PRO A 24 -31.21 0.72 6.92
N VAL A 25 -29.95 1.09 6.78
CA VAL A 25 -29.48 1.90 5.64
C VAL A 25 -28.00 1.60 5.50
N SER A 26 -27.63 0.95 4.41
CA SER A 26 -26.23 0.72 4.04
C SER A 26 -25.56 2.06 3.76
N ALA A 27 -24.58 2.44 4.57
CA ALA A 27 -23.72 3.56 4.26
C ALA A 27 -22.84 3.17 3.05
N GLU A 28 -22.97 3.85 1.93
CA GLU A 28 -22.06 3.67 0.81
C GLU A 28 -20.78 4.46 1.05
N GLY A 29 -19.71 3.78 1.43
CA GLY A 29 -18.40 4.39 1.66
C GLY A 29 -17.63 4.66 0.37
N PHE A 30 -16.55 5.44 0.51
CA PHE A 30 -15.64 5.75 -0.60
C PHE A 30 -14.61 4.63 -0.83
N GLY A 31 -14.40 3.78 0.17
CA GLY A 31 -13.52 2.62 0.13
C GLY A 31 -12.23 2.80 0.94
N PRO A 32 -11.54 1.67 1.20
CA PRO A 32 -10.22 1.72 1.79
C PRO A 32 -9.24 2.37 0.83
N PHE A 33 -8.14 2.90 1.36
CA PHE A 33 -7.08 3.45 0.51
C PHE A 33 -6.34 2.32 -0.20
N PRO A 34 -5.95 2.51 -1.48
CA PRO A 34 -5.25 1.50 -2.26
C PRO A 34 -3.77 1.43 -1.90
N VAL A 35 -3.49 1.28 -0.62
CA VAL A 35 -2.13 1.19 -0.07
C VAL A 35 -1.46 -0.09 -0.53
N ARG A 36 -0.15 -0.02 -0.67
CA ARG A 36 0.77 -1.13 -0.95
C ARG A 36 2.01 -0.95 -0.10
N ASN A 37 2.80 -1.98 0.07
CA ASN A 37 4.13 -1.77 0.64
C ASN A 37 4.99 -0.96 -0.36
N PHE A 38 5.24 0.32 -0.02
CA PHE A 38 5.99 1.24 -0.88
C PHE A 38 7.52 1.07 -0.76
N GLN A 39 8.01 0.13 0.04
CA GLN A 39 9.44 -0.15 0.13
C GLN A 39 9.98 -0.54 -1.26
N PRO A 40 11.10 0.06 -1.72
CA PRO A 40 11.54 -0.02 -3.11
C PRO A 40 11.76 -1.42 -3.68
N ILE A 41 12.16 -2.38 -2.84
CA ILE A 41 12.36 -3.77 -3.27
C ILE A 41 11.04 -4.54 -3.25
N GLN A 42 10.14 -4.23 -2.31
CA GLN A 42 8.81 -4.85 -2.24
C GLN A 42 7.92 -4.44 -3.41
N GLN A 43 8.09 -3.23 -3.94
CA GLN A 43 7.37 -2.77 -5.13
C GLN A 43 7.67 -3.58 -6.40
N LEU A 44 8.74 -4.37 -6.42
CA LEU A 44 9.08 -5.25 -7.54
C LEU A 44 8.19 -6.51 -7.60
N VAL A 45 7.51 -6.84 -6.50
CA VAL A 45 6.57 -7.95 -6.40
C VAL A 45 5.15 -7.43 -6.53
N LEU A 46 4.26 -8.24 -7.11
CA LEU A 46 2.85 -7.90 -7.23
C LEU A 46 2.29 -7.49 -5.87
N SER A 47 1.68 -6.32 -5.84
CA SER A 47 0.83 -5.89 -4.74
C SER A 47 -0.62 -5.89 -5.20
N MET A 48 -1.52 -6.42 -4.36
CA MET A 48 -2.96 -6.29 -4.53
C MET A 48 -3.45 -5.24 -3.54
N PRO A 49 -3.52 -3.96 -3.94
CA PRO A 49 -3.83 -2.86 -3.02
C PRO A 49 -5.25 -2.96 -2.46
N GLY A 50 -5.49 -2.19 -1.40
CA GLY A 50 -6.81 -2.06 -0.80
C GLY A 50 -7.88 -1.71 -1.82
N ASP A 51 -9.03 -2.39 -1.76
CA ASP A 51 -10.15 -2.15 -2.65
C ASP A 51 -11.47 -2.49 -1.97
N ARG A 52 -12.54 -1.88 -2.43
CA ARG A 52 -13.92 -2.20 -2.05
C ARG A 52 -14.29 -3.61 -2.51
N ALA A 53 -15.24 -4.24 -1.81
CA ALA A 53 -15.88 -5.46 -2.27
C ALA A 53 -16.93 -5.18 -3.35
N ALA A 54 -17.60 -4.04 -3.30
CA ALA A 54 -18.53 -3.63 -4.36
C ALA A 54 -17.81 -3.41 -5.69
N VAL A 55 -18.45 -3.79 -6.79
CA VAL A 55 -17.98 -3.57 -8.16
C VAL A 55 -18.62 -2.31 -8.75
N LEU A 56 -18.00 -1.74 -9.78
CA LEU A 56 -18.62 -0.67 -10.57
C LEU A 56 -19.85 -1.21 -11.29
N LYS A 57 -20.87 -0.35 -11.45
CA LYS A 57 -22.04 -0.67 -12.28
C LYS A 57 -21.61 -0.96 -13.71
N GLN A 58 -22.39 -1.77 -14.42
CA GLN A 58 -22.12 -2.10 -15.81
C GLN A 58 -22.02 -0.84 -16.68
N GLY A 59 -20.98 -0.77 -17.51
CA GLY A 59 -20.71 0.35 -18.42
C GLY A 59 -19.97 1.53 -17.78
N VAL A 60 -19.87 1.60 -16.45
CA VAL A 60 -19.15 2.67 -15.75
C VAL A 60 -17.64 2.48 -15.86
N VAL A 61 -16.94 3.57 -16.12
CA VAL A 61 -15.47 3.64 -16.14
C VAL A 61 -14.99 4.63 -15.08
N ASP A 62 -14.09 4.20 -14.19
CA ASP A 62 -13.34 5.08 -13.30
C ASP A 62 -11.90 5.21 -13.78
N VAL A 63 -11.43 6.45 -13.95
CA VAL A 63 -10.02 6.77 -14.15
C VAL A 63 -9.50 7.41 -12.88
N ARG A 64 -8.48 6.80 -12.27
CA ARG A 64 -7.83 7.29 -11.05
C ARG A 64 -6.38 7.59 -11.34
N VAL A 65 -5.91 8.73 -10.85
CA VAL A 65 -4.49 9.10 -10.83
C VAL A 65 -4.04 9.18 -9.39
N GLU A 66 -2.97 8.48 -9.06
CA GLU A 66 -2.29 8.52 -7.76
C GLU A 66 -0.95 9.22 -7.89
N LEU A 67 -0.60 10.01 -6.89
CA LEU A 67 0.75 10.51 -6.65
C LEU A 67 1.12 10.14 -5.22
N ALA A 68 2.14 9.31 -5.06
CA ALA A 68 2.65 8.87 -3.76
C ALA A 68 4.14 9.20 -3.65
N GLU A 69 4.50 10.06 -2.71
CA GLU A 69 5.90 10.33 -2.36
C GLU A 69 6.27 9.51 -1.13
N THR A 70 7.35 8.74 -1.23
CA THR A 70 7.76 7.76 -0.23
C THR A 70 9.20 7.96 0.17
N ALA A 71 9.46 8.22 1.44
CA ALA A 71 10.81 8.22 2.01
C ALA A 71 11.27 6.79 2.31
N SER A 72 12.50 6.49 1.93
CA SER A 72 13.15 5.19 2.17
C SER A 72 14.52 5.41 2.78
N ILE A 73 14.68 5.01 4.03
CA ILE A 73 15.97 5.11 4.74
C ILE A 73 16.30 3.81 5.44
N PHE A 74 17.33 3.12 4.94
CA PHE A 74 17.79 1.84 5.47
C PHE A 74 19.32 1.81 5.50
N ASN A 75 19.86 1.32 6.60
CA ASN A 75 21.28 0.99 6.75
C ASN A 75 21.38 -0.31 7.54
N ASP A 76 21.14 -1.43 6.87
CA ASP A 76 21.08 -2.75 7.47
C ASP A 76 22.25 -3.63 6.98
N VAL A 77 23.05 -4.09 7.92
CA VAL A 77 24.20 -4.97 7.68
C VAL A 77 23.80 -6.38 8.10
N GLY A 78 23.59 -7.25 7.13
CA GLY A 78 23.20 -8.61 7.35
C GLY A 78 24.34 -9.62 7.11
N SER A 79 24.09 -10.87 7.51
CA SER A 79 25.07 -11.95 7.34
C SER A 79 25.33 -12.31 5.87
N GLN A 80 24.38 -12.10 4.98
CA GLN A 80 24.47 -12.45 3.57
C GLN A 80 24.39 -11.25 2.63
N ALA A 81 23.79 -10.13 3.05
CA ALA A 81 23.69 -8.92 2.25
C ALA A 81 23.71 -7.68 3.12
N ASN A 82 24.20 -6.57 2.58
CA ASN A 82 24.09 -5.25 3.16
C ASN A 82 23.14 -4.42 2.32
N VAL A 83 22.26 -3.66 2.96
CA VAL A 83 21.28 -2.78 2.32
C VAL A 83 21.54 -1.36 2.81
N THR A 84 21.88 -0.46 1.89
CA THR A 84 21.99 0.98 2.16
C THR A 84 21.09 1.71 1.18
N MET A 85 20.08 2.37 1.71
CA MET A 85 19.13 3.18 0.93
C MET A 85 18.89 4.49 1.66
N LYS A 86 18.95 5.60 0.94
CA LYS A 86 18.48 6.92 1.35
C LYS A 86 18.03 7.66 0.10
N PHE A 87 16.76 7.69 -0.14
CA PHE A 87 16.13 8.41 -1.25
C PHE A 87 14.62 8.50 -1.04
N GLU A 88 13.98 9.35 -1.82
CA GLU A 88 12.53 9.35 -1.97
C GLU A 88 12.14 8.82 -3.34
N THR A 89 10.96 8.21 -3.41
CA THR A 89 10.37 7.71 -4.65
C THR A 89 9.02 8.38 -4.85
N LEU A 90 8.92 9.19 -5.90
CA LEU A 90 7.63 9.63 -6.42
C LEU A 90 7.09 8.52 -7.33
N ARG A 91 5.99 7.91 -6.92
CA ARG A 91 5.22 6.98 -7.74
C ARG A 91 3.98 7.69 -8.26
N SER A 92 3.81 7.73 -9.58
CA SER A 92 2.56 8.11 -10.24
C SER A 92 1.90 6.85 -10.79
N GLY A 93 0.67 6.57 -10.37
CA GLY A 93 -0.12 5.44 -10.84
C GLY A 93 -1.35 5.92 -11.60
N VAL A 94 -1.58 5.38 -12.80
CA VAL A 94 -2.85 5.53 -13.52
C VAL A 94 -3.61 4.22 -13.43
N PHE A 95 -4.84 4.28 -12.91
CA PHE A 95 -5.74 3.15 -12.75
C PHE A 95 -6.95 3.37 -13.63
N LEU A 96 -7.24 2.40 -14.48
CA LEU A 96 -8.46 2.31 -15.26
C LEU A 96 -9.29 1.17 -14.69
N ARG A 97 -10.55 1.43 -14.32
CA ARG A 97 -11.49 0.42 -13.83
C ARG A 97 -12.74 0.46 -14.69
N TYR A 98 -13.27 -0.72 -15.03
CA TYR A 98 -14.43 -0.87 -15.90
C TYR A 98 -15.40 -1.91 -15.33
N GLY A 99 -16.65 -1.50 -15.14
CA GLY A 99 -17.75 -2.39 -14.80
C GLY A 99 -18.18 -3.18 -16.03
N ALA A 100 -17.70 -4.40 -16.19
CA ALA A 100 -17.98 -5.23 -17.34
C ALA A 100 -19.41 -5.81 -17.30
N THR A 101 -19.89 -6.15 -16.10
CA THR A 101 -21.26 -6.56 -15.81
C THR A 101 -21.67 -6.04 -14.43
N GLU A 102 -22.89 -6.30 -13.99
CA GLU A 102 -23.39 -5.95 -12.64
C GLU A 102 -22.59 -6.62 -11.50
N ARG A 103 -21.77 -7.62 -11.80
CA ARG A 103 -20.99 -8.37 -10.80
C ARG A 103 -19.51 -8.48 -11.13
N TRP A 104 -19.07 -7.97 -12.28
CA TRP A 104 -17.71 -8.16 -12.75
C TRP A 104 -17.05 -6.84 -13.14
N GLU A 105 -15.92 -6.57 -12.52
CA GLU A 105 -15.09 -5.41 -12.76
C GLU A 105 -13.71 -5.83 -13.25
N LEU A 106 -13.19 -5.14 -14.23
CA LEU A 106 -11.82 -5.25 -14.72
C LEU A 106 -11.05 -3.99 -14.39
N ALA A 107 -9.75 -4.12 -14.13
CA ALA A 107 -8.89 -2.97 -13.88
C ALA A 107 -7.49 -3.15 -14.49
N LEU A 108 -6.89 -2.02 -14.85
CA LEU A 108 -5.50 -1.92 -15.30
C LEU A 108 -4.81 -0.84 -14.48
N GLU A 109 -3.62 -1.13 -13.99
CA GLU A 109 -2.72 -0.16 -13.36
C GLU A 109 -1.44 -0.03 -14.16
N VAL A 110 -1.02 1.21 -14.42
CA VAL A 110 0.26 1.53 -15.07
C VAL A 110 1.02 2.52 -14.19
N PRO A 111 2.06 2.09 -13.47
CA PRO A 111 2.86 2.96 -12.61
C PRO A 111 4.06 3.54 -13.33
N THR A 112 4.41 4.79 -12.98
CA THR A 112 5.67 5.45 -13.30
C THR A 112 6.38 5.80 -12.01
N LEU A 113 7.69 5.63 -11.96
CA LEU A 113 8.52 5.87 -10.79
C LEU A 113 9.62 6.88 -11.10
N TYR A 114 9.92 7.72 -10.13
CA TYR A 114 11.01 8.67 -10.15
C TYR A 114 11.70 8.68 -8.78
N ARG A 115 13.00 8.43 -8.73
CA ARG A 115 13.78 8.48 -7.49
C ARG A 115 14.59 9.75 -7.42
N ASN A 116 14.56 10.37 -6.25
CA ASN A 116 15.24 11.63 -5.98
C ASN A 116 15.78 11.62 -4.53
N ARG A 117 16.58 12.64 -4.19
CA ARG A 117 17.08 12.80 -2.81
C ARG A 117 16.01 13.25 -1.84
N GLY A 118 14.89 13.77 -2.33
CA GLY A 118 13.69 14.12 -1.58
C GLY A 118 13.74 15.40 -0.79
N PHE A 119 12.64 15.65 -0.06
CA PHE A 119 12.44 16.79 0.83
C PHE A 119 11.87 16.39 2.20
N MET A 120 11.40 15.15 2.36
CA MET A 120 10.72 14.69 3.58
C MET A 120 11.69 14.39 4.73
N ASP A 121 12.98 14.16 4.46
CA ASP A 121 13.96 13.80 5.50
C ASP A 121 14.02 14.80 6.65
N GLY A 122 14.00 16.11 6.35
CA GLY A 122 14.00 17.15 7.36
C GLY A 122 12.74 17.17 8.24
N PRO A 123 11.55 17.26 7.69
CA PRO A 123 10.29 17.15 8.42
C PRO A 123 10.16 15.87 9.25
N ILE A 124 10.51 14.70 8.70
CA ILE A 124 10.44 13.42 9.41
C ILE A 124 11.41 13.44 10.60
N LYS A 125 12.65 13.87 10.40
CA LYS A 125 13.64 14.01 11.47
C LYS A 125 13.18 14.93 12.61
N ALA A 126 12.49 16.03 12.28
CA ALA A 126 11.93 16.94 13.28
C ALA A 126 10.82 16.28 14.12
N VAL A 127 9.93 15.51 13.47
CA VAL A 127 8.88 14.75 14.18
C VAL A 127 9.46 13.63 15.02
N GLU A 128 10.39 12.84 14.49
CA GLU A 128 11.08 11.80 15.24
C GLU A 128 11.80 12.38 16.48
N GLY A 129 12.53 13.47 16.31
CA GLY A 129 13.24 14.12 17.41
C GLY A 129 12.33 14.64 18.51
N ALA A 130 11.11 15.06 18.16
CA ALA A 130 10.10 15.54 19.11
C ALA A 130 9.30 14.39 19.78
N THR A 131 9.31 13.17 19.25
CA THR A 131 8.44 12.06 19.68
C THR A 131 9.22 10.82 20.12
N THR A 132 9.74 10.05 19.15
CA THR A 132 10.32 8.72 19.36
C THR A 132 11.83 8.70 19.44
N GLY A 133 12.49 9.80 19.09
CA GLY A 133 13.93 9.92 18.85
C GLY A 133 14.26 9.57 17.40
N VAL A 134 15.31 10.23 16.87
CA VAL A 134 15.74 10.07 15.47
C VAL A 134 16.14 8.62 15.19
N ALA A 135 15.69 8.09 14.04
CA ALA A 135 16.00 6.72 13.64
C ALA A 135 17.51 6.54 13.43
N PRO A 136 18.13 5.44 13.94
CA PRO A 136 19.58 5.22 13.80
C PRO A 136 20.08 5.20 12.35
N ALA A 137 19.28 4.72 11.41
CA ALA A 137 19.62 4.73 9.98
C ALA A 137 19.74 6.16 9.44
N ARG A 138 18.89 7.07 9.93
CA ARG A 138 18.90 8.49 9.55
C ARG A 138 20.15 9.20 10.07
N ASP A 139 20.55 8.93 11.30
CA ASP A 139 21.79 9.48 11.85
C ASP A 139 23.03 8.91 11.13
N ALA A 140 23.05 7.61 10.87
CA ALA A 140 24.15 6.95 10.14
C ALA A 140 24.34 7.48 8.71
N LEU A 141 23.26 7.95 8.07
CA LEU A 141 23.25 8.47 6.71
C LEU A 141 23.05 10.00 6.64
N ALA A 142 23.30 10.74 7.76
CA ALA A 142 23.05 12.18 7.85
C ALA A 142 23.79 13.00 6.77
N ASN A 143 25.01 12.60 6.39
CA ASN A 143 25.83 13.26 5.39
C ASN A 143 25.70 12.63 3.98
N THR A 144 24.71 11.77 3.77
CA THR A 144 24.46 11.11 2.49
C THR A 144 23.26 11.75 1.82
N ASP A 145 23.40 12.30 0.64
CA ASP A 145 22.28 12.92 -0.10
C ASP A 145 21.41 11.86 -0.76
N TYR A 146 22.05 10.90 -1.43
CA TYR A 146 21.38 9.79 -2.12
C TYR A 146 22.20 8.52 -2.01
N ALA A 147 21.56 7.42 -1.67
CA ALA A 147 22.16 6.10 -1.67
C ALA A 147 21.15 5.04 -2.10
N PHE A 148 21.51 4.20 -3.05
CA PHE A 148 20.81 2.96 -3.36
C PHE A 148 21.85 1.89 -3.69
N ASN A 149 22.16 1.05 -2.71
CA ASN A 149 23.09 -0.05 -2.86
C ASN A 149 22.66 -1.27 -2.05
N ILE A 150 22.56 -2.39 -2.71
CA ILE A 150 22.47 -3.71 -2.07
C ILE A 150 23.71 -4.48 -2.50
N SER A 151 24.46 -4.98 -1.54
CA SER A 151 25.70 -5.71 -1.82
C SER A 151 25.71 -7.07 -1.12
N ARG A 152 26.42 -8.03 -1.71
CA ARG A 152 26.66 -9.37 -1.19
C ARG A 152 28.11 -9.76 -1.41
N GLY A 153 28.81 -10.18 -0.36
CA GLY A 153 30.22 -10.55 -0.46
C GLY A 153 31.12 -9.43 -1.04
N GLY A 154 30.81 -8.16 -0.71
CA GLY A 154 31.54 -7.00 -1.22
C GLY A 154 31.20 -6.58 -2.66
N ARG A 155 30.29 -7.29 -3.33
CA ARG A 155 29.84 -6.95 -4.71
C ARG A 155 28.44 -6.32 -4.68
N THR A 156 28.25 -5.22 -5.38
CA THR A 156 26.92 -4.63 -5.61
C THR A 156 26.08 -5.57 -6.47
N ILE A 157 24.90 -5.93 -5.97
CA ILE A 157 23.94 -6.81 -6.64
C ILE A 157 22.68 -6.05 -7.07
N ALA A 158 22.43 -4.89 -6.49
CA ALA A 158 21.37 -3.98 -6.87
C ALA A 158 21.77 -2.54 -6.57
N SER A 159 21.47 -1.65 -7.48
CA SER A 159 21.63 -0.20 -7.32
C SER A 159 20.66 0.52 -8.24
N GLY A 160 20.43 1.80 -7.97
CA GLY A 160 19.62 2.67 -8.82
C GLY A 160 20.20 4.08 -8.83
N ARG A 161 19.93 4.81 -9.89
CA ARG A 161 20.42 6.19 -10.07
C ARG A 161 19.36 7.20 -9.67
N GLU A 162 19.80 8.31 -9.10
CA GLU A 162 18.99 9.50 -8.89
C GLU A 162 18.56 10.13 -10.22
N GLY A 163 17.39 10.75 -10.24
CA GLY A 163 16.92 11.57 -11.35
C GLY A 163 16.37 10.81 -12.55
N VAL A 164 16.22 9.48 -12.46
CA VAL A 164 15.72 8.66 -13.57
C VAL A 164 14.22 8.41 -13.42
N VAL A 165 13.45 8.73 -14.45
CA VAL A 165 12.04 8.36 -14.59
C VAL A 165 11.95 7.04 -15.35
N GLY A 166 11.10 6.11 -14.90
CA GLY A 166 10.88 4.85 -15.60
C GLY A 166 9.51 4.25 -15.29
N LEU A 167 9.08 3.32 -16.13
CA LEU A 167 7.87 2.55 -15.88
C LEU A 167 8.13 1.49 -14.81
N GLY A 168 7.13 1.27 -13.95
CA GLY A 168 7.04 0.08 -13.11
C GLY A 168 6.32 -1.07 -13.82
N ASP A 169 6.19 -2.20 -13.14
CA ASP A 169 5.44 -3.34 -13.66
C ASP A 169 3.94 -3.02 -13.62
N SER A 170 3.28 -3.12 -14.79
CA SER A 170 1.84 -2.91 -14.93
C SER A 170 1.06 -4.10 -14.37
N THR A 171 -0.15 -3.85 -13.88
CA THR A 171 -0.99 -4.91 -13.28
C THR A 171 -2.38 -4.90 -13.91
N VAL A 172 -2.81 -6.07 -14.36
CA VAL A 172 -4.21 -6.32 -14.75
C VAL A 172 -4.92 -7.01 -13.59
N MET A 173 -6.10 -6.53 -13.24
CA MET A 173 -6.90 -7.07 -12.14
C MET A 173 -8.32 -7.39 -12.60
N SER A 174 -8.92 -8.38 -11.96
CA SER A 174 -10.32 -8.74 -12.12
C SER A 174 -10.94 -8.94 -10.74
N LYS A 175 -12.16 -8.44 -10.57
CA LYS A 175 -12.94 -8.58 -9.34
C LYS A 175 -14.35 -9.06 -9.69
N TYR A 176 -14.78 -10.13 -9.03
CA TYR A 176 -16.12 -10.69 -9.20
C TYR A 176 -16.86 -10.69 -7.85
N GLN A 177 -18.00 -10.03 -7.81
CA GLN A 177 -18.84 -9.92 -6.61
C GLN A 177 -19.64 -11.21 -6.41
N LEU A 178 -19.31 -11.91 -5.32
CA LEU A 178 -19.94 -13.16 -4.92
C LEU A 178 -21.25 -12.92 -4.17
N LEU A 179 -21.20 -12.00 -3.19
CA LEU A 179 -22.33 -11.67 -2.32
C LEU A 179 -22.54 -10.15 -2.33
N GLN A 180 -23.80 -9.76 -2.30
CA GLN A 180 -24.23 -8.39 -2.11
C GLN A 180 -24.60 -8.17 -0.65
N GLU A 181 -24.39 -6.96 -0.14
CA GLU A 181 -24.74 -6.62 1.23
C GLU A 181 -26.21 -6.90 1.53
N ALA A 182 -26.47 -7.55 2.65
CA ALA A 182 -27.78 -7.77 3.24
C ALA A 182 -27.70 -7.51 4.75
N ALA A 183 -28.81 -7.64 5.47
CA ALA A 183 -28.89 -7.29 6.90
C ALA A 183 -27.69 -7.81 7.74
N TRP A 184 -27.34 -9.07 7.61
CA TRP A 184 -26.22 -9.72 8.34
C TRP A 184 -25.01 -10.08 7.47
N MET A 185 -25.15 -10.03 6.14
CA MET A 185 -24.11 -10.45 5.21
C MET A 185 -23.36 -9.23 4.69
N PRO A 186 -22.02 -9.27 4.67
CA PRO A 186 -21.22 -8.25 4.00
C PRO A 186 -21.31 -8.43 2.47
N THR A 187 -20.99 -7.39 1.71
CA THR A 187 -20.56 -7.56 0.32
C THR A 187 -19.25 -8.33 0.33
N LEU A 188 -19.15 -9.35 -0.53
CA LEU A 188 -17.96 -10.19 -0.67
C LEU A 188 -17.58 -10.34 -2.13
N SER A 189 -16.31 -10.17 -2.45
CA SER A 189 -15.76 -10.34 -3.80
C SER A 189 -14.48 -11.15 -3.80
N ILE A 190 -14.29 -11.93 -4.86
CA ILE A 190 -13.02 -12.57 -5.19
C ILE A 190 -12.27 -11.67 -6.16
N ARG A 191 -10.95 -11.60 -5.99
CA ARG A 191 -10.05 -10.74 -6.78
C ARG A 191 -8.92 -11.59 -7.36
N THR A 192 -8.55 -11.33 -8.61
CA THR A 192 -7.35 -11.88 -9.23
C THR A 192 -6.50 -10.76 -9.78
N ALA A 193 -5.20 -10.97 -9.83
CA ALA A 193 -4.25 -10.00 -10.37
C ALA A 193 -3.13 -10.71 -11.14
N LEU A 194 -2.69 -10.07 -12.21
CA LEU A 194 -1.53 -10.47 -13.01
C LEU A 194 -0.62 -9.26 -13.19
N LYS A 195 0.58 -9.33 -12.62
CA LYS A 195 1.63 -8.36 -12.87
C LYS A 195 2.34 -8.69 -14.19
N LEU A 196 2.48 -7.71 -15.05
CA LEU A 196 3.19 -7.80 -16.32
C LEU A 196 4.59 -7.19 -16.17
N PRO A 197 5.65 -7.82 -16.69
CA PRO A 197 7.04 -7.35 -16.53
C PRO A 197 7.36 -6.19 -17.48
N THR A 198 6.65 -5.07 -17.34
CA THR A 198 6.80 -3.86 -18.18
C THR A 198 7.80 -2.86 -17.61
N GLY A 199 8.22 -3.04 -16.35
CA GLY A 199 9.06 -2.10 -15.62
C GLY A 199 10.53 -2.12 -16.04
N ASP A 200 11.21 -1.00 -15.80
CA ASP A 200 12.64 -0.85 -16.05
C ASP A 200 13.46 -1.63 -15.02
N ARG A 201 13.99 -2.79 -15.44
CA ARG A 201 14.83 -3.65 -14.61
C ARG A 201 16.17 -3.00 -14.27
N GLY A 202 16.72 -2.18 -15.17
CA GLY A 202 18.02 -1.53 -14.98
C GLY A 202 18.01 -0.51 -13.85
N GLN A 203 16.83 0.05 -13.55
CA GLN A 203 16.61 0.99 -12.45
C GLN A 203 15.92 0.35 -11.22
N PHE A 204 15.68 -0.95 -11.22
CA PHE A 204 14.88 -1.61 -10.18
C PHE A 204 13.49 -0.99 -10.05
N TYR A 205 12.81 -0.72 -11.18
CA TYR A 205 11.41 -0.33 -11.25
C TYR A 205 10.50 -1.48 -11.66
N GLY A 206 11.07 -2.60 -12.13
CA GLY A 206 10.37 -3.85 -12.39
C GLY A 206 11.24 -5.07 -12.11
N SER A 207 10.61 -6.19 -11.79
CA SER A 207 11.30 -7.47 -11.53
C SER A 207 11.74 -8.17 -12.82
N GLY A 208 11.06 -7.87 -13.94
CA GLY A 208 11.21 -8.54 -15.22
C GLY A 208 10.58 -9.93 -15.27
N SER A 209 9.68 -10.26 -14.33
CA SER A 209 8.97 -11.53 -14.28
C SER A 209 7.50 -11.28 -13.95
N PRO A 210 6.56 -12.08 -14.47
CA PRO A 210 5.17 -12.00 -14.10
C PRO A 210 4.94 -12.53 -12.69
N ASP A 211 3.91 -12.02 -11.99
CA ASP A 211 3.44 -12.54 -10.71
C ASP A 211 1.93 -12.72 -10.76
N PHE A 212 1.41 -13.65 -9.97
CA PHE A 212 -0.01 -14.00 -9.93
C PHE A 212 -0.56 -13.76 -8.52
N GLY A 213 -1.74 -13.15 -8.43
CA GLY A 213 -2.43 -12.87 -7.18
C GLY A 213 -3.85 -13.36 -7.15
N LEU A 214 -4.28 -13.83 -5.98
CA LEU A 214 -5.66 -14.19 -5.65
C LEU A 214 -6.01 -13.56 -4.30
N GLY A 215 -7.21 -13.00 -4.17
CA GLY A 215 -7.64 -12.36 -2.93
C GLY A 215 -9.14 -12.32 -2.75
N LEU A 216 -9.53 -11.93 -1.54
CA LEU A 216 -10.89 -11.67 -1.13
C LEU A 216 -11.00 -10.23 -0.65
N ALA A 217 -12.13 -9.59 -0.94
CA ALA A 217 -12.50 -8.30 -0.37
C ALA A 217 -13.89 -8.41 0.24
N ALA A 218 -14.05 -7.85 1.44
CA ALA A 218 -15.31 -7.76 2.14
C ALA A 218 -15.57 -6.32 2.58
N GLU A 219 -16.82 -5.88 2.56
CA GLU A 219 -17.23 -4.59 3.11
C GLU A 219 -18.60 -4.67 3.76
N LYS A 220 -18.79 -3.90 4.84
CA LYS A 220 -20.05 -3.85 5.58
C LYS A 220 -20.30 -2.46 6.13
N GLY A 221 -21.48 -1.92 5.86
CA GLY A 221 -21.97 -0.68 6.46
C GLY A 221 -22.64 -0.91 7.82
N PHE A 222 -22.46 0.04 8.75
CA PHE A 222 -23.05 0.02 10.10
C PHE A 222 -23.60 1.40 10.46
N GLY A 223 -24.79 1.45 11.02
CA GLY A 223 -25.38 2.65 11.63
C GLY A 223 -25.47 3.87 10.69
N GLY A 224 -25.47 3.67 9.37
CA GLY A 224 -25.58 4.72 8.36
C GLY A 224 -24.35 5.61 8.17
N ARG A 225 -23.31 5.48 9.00
CA ARG A 225 -22.09 6.34 8.94
C ARG A 225 -20.76 5.61 9.02
N TRP A 226 -20.76 4.34 9.37
CA TRP A 226 -19.55 3.56 9.51
C TRP A 226 -19.50 2.49 8.41
N VAL A 227 -18.35 2.32 7.80
CA VAL A 227 -18.11 1.21 6.88
C VAL A 227 -16.80 0.52 7.29
N VAL A 228 -16.83 -0.80 7.35
CA VAL A 228 -15.68 -1.64 7.65
C VAL A 228 -15.29 -2.39 6.41
N TYR A 229 -14.00 -2.41 6.11
CA TYR A 229 -13.42 -3.11 4.97
C TYR A 229 -12.38 -4.11 5.43
N GLY A 230 -12.34 -5.25 4.76
CA GLY A 230 -11.30 -6.26 4.94
C GLY A 230 -10.86 -6.81 3.60
N ASN A 231 -9.55 -6.88 3.39
CA ASN A 231 -8.99 -7.60 2.22
C ASN A 231 -7.97 -8.62 2.71
N LEU A 232 -7.90 -9.76 2.03
CA LEU A 232 -6.89 -10.79 2.25
C LEU A 232 -6.41 -11.28 0.88
N ASN A 233 -5.10 -11.26 0.66
CA ASN A 233 -4.52 -11.60 -0.63
C ASN A 233 -3.35 -12.57 -0.47
N GLY A 234 -3.20 -13.48 -1.42
CA GLY A 234 -2.02 -14.31 -1.62
C GLY A 234 -1.42 -14.02 -2.99
N VAL A 235 -0.10 -13.92 -3.06
CA VAL A 235 0.65 -13.66 -4.29
C VAL A 235 1.72 -14.71 -4.47
N VAL A 236 1.84 -15.22 -5.68
CA VAL A 236 2.91 -16.11 -6.11
C VAL A 236 3.81 -15.34 -7.07
N PRO A 237 4.92 -14.76 -6.57
CA PRO A 237 5.90 -14.12 -7.42
C PRO A 237 6.69 -15.17 -8.20
N THR A 238 7.11 -14.80 -9.41
CA THR A 238 7.98 -15.64 -10.23
C THR A 238 9.35 -14.98 -10.42
N GLY A 239 10.35 -15.73 -10.87
CA GLY A 239 11.67 -15.21 -11.17
C GLY A 239 12.55 -14.98 -9.94
N ARG A 240 13.47 -14.00 -10.07
CA ARG A 240 14.49 -13.67 -9.06
C ARG A 240 14.74 -12.18 -9.03
N ILE A 241 14.94 -11.64 -7.82
CA ILE A 241 15.40 -10.26 -7.61
C ILE A 241 16.84 -10.31 -7.06
N ALA A 242 17.77 -9.65 -7.73
CA ALA A 242 19.20 -9.66 -7.37
C ALA A 242 19.78 -11.08 -7.14
N GLY A 243 19.34 -12.05 -7.92
CA GLY A 243 19.73 -13.47 -7.81
C GLY A 243 19.04 -14.24 -6.70
N GLN A 244 18.24 -13.58 -5.84
CA GLN A 244 17.47 -14.21 -4.76
C GLN A 244 16.15 -14.75 -5.29
N ALA A 245 15.84 -16.01 -4.99
CA ALA A 245 14.52 -16.59 -5.26
C ALA A 245 13.45 -15.93 -4.39
N LEU A 246 12.26 -15.80 -4.93
CA LEU A 246 11.11 -15.21 -4.25
C LEU A 246 10.17 -16.31 -3.74
N HIS A 247 9.52 -16.04 -2.63
CA HIS A 247 8.55 -16.93 -1.99
C HIS A 247 7.15 -16.33 -2.08
N PRO A 248 6.09 -17.17 -2.05
CA PRO A 248 4.73 -16.68 -1.96
C PRO A 248 4.53 -15.75 -0.77
N THR A 249 3.73 -14.71 -0.99
CA THR A 249 3.42 -13.70 0.04
C THR A 249 1.94 -13.66 0.34
N ILE A 250 1.63 -13.20 1.55
CA ILE A 250 0.29 -12.85 1.96
C ILE A 250 0.26 -11.38 2.36
N SER A 251 -0.85 -10.73 2.09
CA SER A 251 -1.15 -9.39 2.59
C SER A 251 -2.60 -9.31 3.04
N GLY A 252 -2.87 -8.42 3.98
CA GLY A 252 -4.22 -8.16 4.44
C GLY A 252 -4.38 -6.73 4.89
N LEU A 253 -5.60 -6.21 4.80
CA LEU A 253 -5.96 -4.94 5.40
C LEU A 253 -7.25 -5.06 6.21
N LEU A 254 -7.34 -4.19 7.20
CA LEU A 254 -8.57 -3.88 7.93
C LEU A 254 -8.71 -2.35 7.95
N ALA A 255 -9.82 -1.82 7.46
CA ALA A 255 -10.08 -0.39 7.46
C ALA A 255 -11.45 -0.08 8.05
N VAL A 256 -11.53 1.08 8.71
CA VAL A 256 -12.78 1.65 9.23
C VAL A 256 -12.90 3.06 8.68
N GLU A 257 -13.98 3.31 7.97
CA GLU A 257 -14.34 4.60 7.42
C GLU A 257 -15.52 5.19 8.20
N TYR A 258 -15.40 6.47 8.56
CA TYR A 258 -16.46 7.26 9.15
C TYR A 258 -16.94 8.34 8.18
N LEU A 259 -18.18 8.27 7.76
CA LEU A 259 -18.82 9.25 6.89
C LEU A 259 -19.23 10.47 7.74
N TRP A 260 -18.40 11.52 7.71
CA TRP A 260 -18.68 12.78 8.38
C TRP A 260 -19.88 13.49 7.73
N SER A 261 -19.96 13.45 6.42
CA SER A 261 -21.07 13.93 5.61
C SER A 261 -21.21 13.08 4.35
N ASP A 262 -22.18 13.38 3.50
CA ASP A 262 -22.38 12.71 2.21
C ASP A 262 -21.17 12.88 1.27
N ASN A 263 -20.33 13.89 1.51
CA ASN A 263 -19.21 14.24 0.65
C ASN A 263 -17.82 14.06 1.32
N LEU A 264 -17.75 13.88 2.63
CA LEU A 264 -16.50 13.81 3.38
C LEU A 264 -16.48 12.59 4.29
N SER A 265 -15.42 11.81 4.21
CA SER A 265 -15.13 10.75 5.18
C SER A 265 -13.69 10.78 5.66
N PHE A 266 -13.48 10.13 6.81
CA PHE A 266 -12.17 9.85 7.37
C PHE A 266 -12.00 8.35 7.50
N THR A 267 -10.82 7.84 7.13
CA THR A 267 -10.53 6.40 7.17
C THR A 267 -9.25 6.16 7.95
N THR A 268 -9.30 5.19 8.85
CA THR A 268 -8.12 4.56 9.45
C THR A 268 -8.00 3.15 8.93
N GLN A 269 -6.78 2.71 8.64
CA GLN A 269 -6.51 1.42 8.03
C GLN A 269 -5.24 0.82 8.61
N LEU A 270 -5.20 -0.49 8.76
CA LEU A 270 -4.03 -1.28 9.10
C LEU A 270 -3.76 -2.24 7.95
N ASP A 271 -2.54 -2.23 7.45
CA ASP A 271 -2.07 -3.11 6.41
C ASP A 271 -0.98 -4.04 6.93
N TYR A 272 -1.03 -5.30 6.55
CA TYR A 272 -0.01 -6.29 6.78
C TYR A 272 0.53 -6.84 5.48
N TYR A 273 1.86 -6.94 5.38
CA TYR A 273 2.55 -7.56 4.25
C TYR A 273 3.59 -8.55 4.76
N SER A 274 3.54 -9.78 4.30
CA SER A 274 4.67 -10.70 4.44
C SER A 274 5.75 -10.38 3.42
N THR A 275 6.98 -10.83 3.67
CA THR A 275 8.09 -10.62 2.73
C THR A 275 8.21 -11.77 1.73
N PRO A 276 8.59 -11.50 0.46
CA PRO A 276 8.95 -12.54 -0.49
C PRO A 276 10.37 -13.08 -0.31
N PHE A 277 11.17 -12.52 0.61
CA PHE A 277 12.56 -12.91 0.83
C PHE A 277 12.70 -13.73 2.11
N HIS A 278 13.59 -14.75 2.07
CA HIS A 278 13.94 -15.54 3.24
C HIS A 278 15.42 -15.85 3.24
N GLY A 279 16.05 -15.74 4.42
CA GLY A 279 17.46 -16.10 4.61
C GLY A 279 18.45 -15.15 3.94
N VAL A 280 18.07 -13.92 3.65
CA VAL A 280 19.00 -12.87 3.14
C VAL A 280 19.89 -12.35 4.26
N GLY A 281 19.42 -12.47 5.51
CA GLY A 281 20.17 -12.07 6.70
C GLY A 281 20.02 -10.59 7.04
N THR A 282 19.08 -9.88 6.44
CA THR A 282 18.76 -8.48 6.76
C THR A 282 17.35 -8.36 7.32
N LYS A 283 17.14 -7.45 8.28
CA LYS A 283 15.80 -7.23 8.84
C LYS A 283 14.86 -6.60 7.83
N VAL A 284 15.37 -5.70 6.99
CA VAL A 284 14.59 -4.97 6.01
C VAL A 284 14.07 -5.85 4.87
N LEU A 285 14.68 -7.00 4.61
CA LEU A 285 14.22 -7.91 3.55
C LEU A 285 13.52 -9.17 4.11
N ASP A 286 13.96 -9.70 5.25
CA ASP A 286 13.50 -11.02 5.75
C ASP A 286 12.25 -10.95 6.64
N LYS A 287 11.71 -9.78 6.94
CA LYS A 287 10.57 -9.64 7.85
C LYS A 287 9.36 -8.99 7.17
N GLY A 288 8.19 -9.47 7.54
CA GLY A 288 6.92 -8.80 7.23
C GLY A 288 6.77 -7.51 8.05
N VAL A 289 5.78 -6.71 7.69
CA VAL A 289 5.53 -5.39 8.28
C VAL A 289 4.04 -5.16 8.49
N VAL A 290 3.72 -4.35 9.49
CA VAL A 290 2.41 -3.73 9.68
C VAL A 290 2.56 -2.23 9.50
N GLU A 291 1.68 -1.65 8.71
CA GLU A 291 1.60 -0.22 8.45
C GLU A 291 0.26 0.33 8.94
N SER A 292 0.28 1.54 9.47
CA SER A 292 -0.92 2.31 9.79
C SER A 292 -1.15 3.37 8.73
N VAL A 293 -2.42 3.55 8.37
CA VAL A 293 -2.84 4.52 7.36
C VAL A 293 -3.92 5.40 7.93
N LEU A 294 -3.77 6.70 7.74
CA LEU A 294 -4.78 7.69 8.09
C LEU A 294 -5.03 8.58 6.89
N GLY A 295 -6.28 8.91 6.63
CA GLY A 295 -6.60 9.79 5.52
C GLY A 295 -8.07 10.18 5.45
N PHE A 296 -8.38 10.88 4.37
CA PHE A 296 -9.72 11.36 4.10
C PHE A 296 -10.12 11.11 2.64
N SER A 297 -11.42 11.12 2.39
CA SER A 297 -12.00 11.10 1.06
C SER A 297 -12.98 12.27 0.93
N TYR A 298 -12.88 13.05 -0.13
CA TYR A 298 -13.75 14.18 -0.41
C TYR A 298 -14.34 14.11 -1.82
N ARG A 299 -15.65 14.03 -1.92
CA ARG A 299 -16.41 13.99 -3.17
C ARG A 299 -16.83 15.39 -3.56
N PHE A 300 -16.17 15.99 -4.56
CA PHE A 300 -16.54 17.29 -5.09
C PHE A 300 -17.87 17.24 -5.86
N THR A 301 -18.06 16.18 -6.63
CA THR A 301 -19.28 15.89 -7.40
C THR A 301 -19.52 14.39 -7.41
N GLN A 302 -20.66 13.93 -7.92
CA GLN A 302 -20.93 12.48 -8.06
C GLN A 302 -19.89 11.77 -8.95
N ARG A 303 -19.14 12.50 -9.75
CA ARG A 303 -18.14 11.98 -10.69
C ARG A 303 -16.69 12.21 -10.24
N PHE A 304 -16.45 13.12 -9.30
CA PHE A 304 -15.09 13.52 -8.94
C PHE A 304 -14.81 13.33 -7.45
N LEU A 305 -13.91 12.40 -7.15
CA LEU A 305 -13.47 12.04 -5.79
C LEU A 305 -11.99 12.39 -5.64
N TRP A 306 -11.65 13.06 -4.55
CA TRP A 306 -10.30 13.28 -4.07
C TRP A 306 -10.08 12.50 -2.78
N GLN A 307 -8.94 11.80 -2.70
CA GLN A 307 -8.52 11.10 -1.49
C GLN A 307 -7.08 11.50 -1.15
N GLY A 308 -6.80 11.68 0.13
CA GLY A 308 -5.46 11.95 0.64
C GLY A 308 -5.19 11.06 1.83
N TYR A 309 -4.01 10.44 1.90
CA TYR A 309 -3.63 9.60 3.02
C TYR A 309 -2.12 9.62 3.27
N MET A 310 -1.75 9.28 4.50
CA MET A 310 -0.39 9.03 4.93
C MET A 310 -0.25 7.59 5.43
N VAL A 311 0.92 7.02 5.21
CA VAL A 311 1.28 5.66 5.65
C VAL A 311 2.51 5.76 6.52
N GLU A 312 2.46 5.12 7.67
CA GLU A 312 3.53 5.04 8.65
C GLU A 312 3.75 3.60 9.07
N ASN A 313 4.99 3.14 9.14
CA ASN A 313 5.27 1.83 9.66
C ASN A 313 5.10 1.80 11.19
N LEU A 314 4.65 0.66 11.72
CA LEU A 314 4.57 0.49 13.16
C LEU A 314 5.90 -0.06 13.70
N ASP A 315 6.68 0.79 14.35
CA ASP A 315 8.07 0.54 14.84
C ASP A 315 8.27 -0.74 15.65
N PHE A 316 7.22 -1.30 16.26
CA PHE A 316 7.32 -2.53 17.03
C PHE A 316 7.46 -3.79 16.15
N ILE A 317 7.13 -3.69 14.87
CA ILE A 317 7.34 -4.74 13.87
C ILE A 317 8.29 -4.19 12.80
N ARG A 318 9.58 -4.17 13.11
CA ARG A 318 10.62 -3.74 12.16
C ARG A 318 10.72 -4.74 11.02
N GLY A 319 10.53 -4.28 9.80
CA GLY A 319 10.51 -5.15 8.63
C GLY A 319 10.69 -4.38 7.32
N SER A 320 10.08 -4.88 6.27
CA SER A 320 10.22 -4.42 4.89
C SER A 320 9.34 -3.22 4.52
N ALA A 321 9.00 -2.33 5.46
CA ALA A 321 8.23 -1.12 5.18
C ALA A 321 9.10 0.01 4.62
N ALA A 322 8.47 0.96 3.93
CA ALA A 322 8.99 2.29 3.73
C ALA A 322 9.02 3.05 5.07
N ASP A 323 9.76 4.14 5.15
CA ASP A 323 9.82 4.97 6.34
C ASP A 323 8.50 5.76 6.52
N PHE A 324 8.12 6.50 5.50
CA PHE A 324 6.89 7.28 5.47
C PHE A 324 6.41 7.46 4.03
N THR A 325 5.09 7.48 3.83
CA THR A 325 4.50 7.78 2.51
C THR A 325 3.38 8.80 2.65
N LEU A 326 3.37 9.80 1.78
CA LEU A 326 2.27 10.74 1.59
C LEU A 326 1.67 10.51 0.21
N SER A 327 0.36 10.31 0.13
CA SER A 327 -0.33 10.02 -1.13
C SER A 327 -1.55 10.89 -1.34
N THR A 328 -1.80 11.23 -2.61
CA THR A 328 -3.02 11.87 -3.07
C THR A 328 -3.56 11.16 -4.32
N LEU A 329 -4.87 11.02 -4.40
CA LEU A 329 -5.57 10.37 -5.50
C LEU A 329 -6.72 11.22 -5.99
N LEU A 330 -6.85 11.28 -7.31
CA LEU A 330 -7.98 11.89 -7.99
C LEU A 330 -8.66 10.83 -8.84
N THR A 331 -9.95 10.62 -8.63
CA THR A 331 -10.76 9.68 -9.41
C THR A 331 -11.84 10.44 -10.16
N TYR A 332 -11.93 10.20 -11.45
CA TYR A 332 -13.02 10.69 -12.27
C TYR A 332 -13.84 9.51 -12.84
N ARG A 333 -15.15 9.61 -12.68
CA ARG A 333 -16.13 8.60 -13.12
C ARG A 333 -16.82 9.04 -14.40
N PHE A 334 -16.75 8.17 -15.39
CA PHE A 334 -17.50 8.26 -16.63
C PHE A 334 -18.68 7.29 -16.53
N GLU A 335 -19.88 7.81 -16.68
CA GLU A 335 -21.12 7.05 -16.79
C GLU A 335 -21.56 7.09 -18.24
N ALA A 336 -21.92 5.91 -18.79
CA ALA A 336 -22.45 5.79 -20.15
C ALA A 336 -23.86 6.37 -20.25
#